data_758e15685f6730784c8d53f35d05e158
#
_entry.id   758e15685f6730784c8d53f35d05e158
#
_cell.length_a   1.000
_cell.length_b   1.000
_cell.length_c   1.000
_cell.angle_alpha   90.00
_cell.angle_beta   90.00
_cell.angle_gamma   90.00
#
_symmetry.space_group_name_H-M   'P 1'
#
loop_
_entity.id
_entity.type
_entity.pdbx_description
1 polymer ?
#
loop_
_entity_poly.entity_id
_entity_poly.type
_entity_poly.pdbx_seq_one_letter_code
_entity_poly.pdbx_strand_id
1 'polypeptide(L)'
;MRSPHPGQNVADSFVAGKLDKISLSFLVDELEIRRGGVAPNIAFGMGCLGLKPVLVGAVGPDFADYESWLQRHGVDTRGVHISDSRHTARFICTTDVEQNQIASFYPGAMSEARNIELKPVVDLVGDVEVVLIGANDPEAMLRHTEECRFRGYPFAADPSQQLARMEGPDIKPLVEGATFLFTNEYESALIHQKTGWDERDIASIVETRVTTLGPQGARIERRGEPAVSVLVAEEDRRADPTGVGDAFRAGFLSGQSWGLTDERSAQLGALLATYVIETIGTQEYELAQLHFLERMAKAYGDDAAADVEPHVSCPRP
;
A
#
# COMPACT_ATOMS: atom_id res chain seq x y z
N MET A 1 -2.87 17.95 10.01
CA MET A 1 -3.10 19.18 10.81
C MET A 1 -3.84 20.15 9.93
N ARG A 2 -5.03 20.60 10.31
CA ARG A 2 -5.71 21.68 9.59
C ARG A 2 -5.41 22.98 10.31
N SER A 3 -5.02 24.02 9.55
CA SER A 3 -4.87 25.36 10.09
C SER A 3 -6.26 26.00 10.21
N PRO A 4 -6.58 26.63 11.27
CA PRO A 4 -7.94 26.92 11.66
C PRO A 4 -8.26 28.38 11.96
N HIS A 5 -7.35 29.28 11.85
CA HIS A 5 -7.77 30.67 11.81
C HIS A 5 -8.36 30.97 10.43
N PRO A 6 -9.65 31.41 10.35
CA PRO A 6 -10.20 31.93 9.12
C PRO A 6 -9.31 33.10 8.66
N GLY A 7 -8.51 32.88 7.61
CA GLY A 7 -7.72 33.92 6.97
C GLY A 7 -6.20 33.74 6.94
N GLN A 8 -5.63 32.61 7.43
CA GLN A 8 -4.19 32.33 7.18
C GLN A 8 -4.03 31.26 6.11
N ASN A 9 -3.75 31.69 4.89
CA ASN A 9 -3.29 30.80 3.83
C ASN A 9 -1.79 30.58 3.97
N VAL A 10 -1.33 29.36 3.68
CA VAL A 10 0.10 29.05 3.56
C VAL A 10 0.81 30.02 2.64
N ALA A 11 0.15 30.37 1.52
CA ALA A 11 0.68 31.34 0.54
C ALA A 11 0.93 32.74 1.11
N ASP A 12 0.10 33.22 2.04
CA ASP A 12 0.20 34.54 2.65
C ASP A 12 1.41 34.66 3.60
N SER A 13 1.97 33.53 4.01
CA SER A 13 3.15 33.47 4.88
C SER A 13 4.46 33.64 4.13
N PHE A 14 4.45 33.64 2.80
CA PHE A 14 5.63 33.85 1.97
C PHE A 14 5.80 35.30 1.60
N VAL A 15 6.98 35.86 1.90
CA VAL A 15 7.36 37.22 1.49
C VAL A 15 8.18 37.15 0.21
N ALA A 16 7.66 37.71 -0.87
CA ALA A 16 8.37 37.76 -2.16
C ALA A 16 9.75 38.44 -2.00
N GLY A 17 10.79 37.78 -2.52
CA GLY A 17 12.16 38.28 -2.46
C GLY A 17 12.92 38.03 -1.15
N LYS A 18 12.35 37.26 -0.19
CA LYS A 18 13.00 36.82 1.06
C LYS A 18 12.99 35.32 1.26
N LEU A 19 12.99 34.55 0.17
CA LEU A 19 12.90 33.08 0.22
C LEU A 19 14.23 32.40 0.62
N ASP A 20 15.32 33.10 0.65
CA ASP A 20 16.65 32.62 1.05
C ASP A 20 16.83 32.48 2.58
N LYS A 21 15.94 33.09 3.37
CA LYS A 21 15.89 32.93 4.85
C LYS A 21 14.44 32.89 5.32
N ILE A 22 13.85 31.72 5.31
CA ILE A 22 12.45 31.52 5.70
C ILE A 22 12.38 31.03 7.15
N SER A 23 11.59 31.70 7.98
CA SER A 23 11.16 31.21 9.28
C SER A 23 9.63 31.33 9.33
N LEU A 24 8.95 30.19 9.23
CA LEU A 24 7.49 30.13 9.25
C LEU A 24 7.01 29.41 10.49
N SER A 25 5.96 29.95 11.12
CA SER A 25 5.27 29.34 12.23
C SER A 25 3.77 29.38 11.95
N PHE A 26 3.12 28.23 12.04
CA PHE A 26 1.69 28.12 11.87
C PHE A 26 1.04 27.73 13.18
N LEU A 27 -0.01 28.46 13.58
CA LEU A 27 -0.92 28.00 14.62
C LEU A 27 -1.92 27.03 13.97
N VAL A 28 -2.04 25.82 14.52
CA VAL A 28 -2.97 24.81 14.05
C VAL A 28 -3.97 24.50 15.17
N ASP A 29 -5.27 24.48 14.87
CA ASP A 29 -6.32 24.20 15.87
C ASP A 29 -6.60 22.72 15.99
N GLU A 30 -6.37 21.93 14.92
CA GLU A 30 -6.64 20.51 14.91
C GLU A 30 -5.37 19.71 14.61
N LEU A 31 -5.10 18.70 15.43
CA LEU A 31 -4.07 17.70 15.21
C LEU A 31 -4.74 16.34 15.08
N GLU A 32 -4.69 15.78 13.88
CA GLU A 32 -5.10 14.40 13.63
C GLU A 32 -3.86 13.51 13.53
N ILE A 33 -3.84 12.42 14.29
CA ILE A 33 -2.81 11.37 14.18
C ILE A 33 -3.51 10.13 13.63
N ARG A 34 -3.04 9.67 12.48
CA ARG A 34 -3.59 8.48 11.81
C ARG A 34 -2.53 7.43 11.61
N ARG A 35 -2.96 6.19 11.65
CA ARG A 35 -2.14 5.03 11.30
C ARG A 35 -1.96 4.99 9.79
N GLY A 36 -0.86 4.41 9.31
CA GLY A 36 -0.58 4.35 7.89
C GLY A 36 0.73 3.65 7.57
N GLY A 37 1.14 3.78 6.33
CA GLY A 37 2.27 3.09 5.72
C GLY A 37 1.79 2.02 4.74
N VAL A 38 2.45 1.88 3.59
CA VAL A 38 2.02 1.00 2.50
C VAL A 38 1.84 -0.45 2.99
N ALA A 39 2.89 -1.07 3.52
CA ALA A 39 2.81 -2.46 3.98
C ALA A 39 1.83 -2.66 5.15
N PRO A 40 1.79 -1.80 6.20
CA PRO A 40 0.78 -1.91 7.24
C PRO A 40 -0.67 -1.74 6.74
N ASN A 41 -0.92 -0.85 5.77
CA ASN A 41 -2.25 -0.68 5.19
C ASN A 41 -2.70 -1.94 4.44
N ILE A 42 -1.80 -2.53 3.66
CA ILE A 42 -2.06 -3.78 2.93
C ILE A 42 -2.32 -4.92 3.92
N ALA A 43 -1.45 -5.08 4.92
CA ALA A 43 -1.60 -6.10 5.95
C ALA A 43 -2.91 -5.94 6.74
N PHE A 44 -3.28 -4.71 7.11
CA PHE A 44 -4.55 -4.42 7.75
C PHE A 44 -5.74 -4.87 6.89
N GLY A 45 -5.75 -4.52 5.59
CA GLY A 45 -6.82 -4.91 4.68
C GLY A 45 -6.96 -6.43 4.54
N MET A 46 -5.83 -7.15 4.42
CA MET A 46 -5.82 -8.61 4.39
C MET A 46 -6.34 -9.20 5.70
N GLY A 47 -5.96 -8.63 6.85
CA GLY A 47 -6.45 -9.05 8.15
C GLY A 47 -7.96 -8.82 8.32
N CYS A 48 -8.49 -7.70 7.84
CA CYS A 48 -9.94 -7.45 7.82
C CYS A 48 -10.73 -8.45 6.97
N LEU A 49 -10.10 -9.05 5.96
CA LEU A 49 -10.67 -10.14 5.15
C LEU A 49 -10.52 -11.52 5.81
N GLY A 50 -9.80 -11.63 6.93
CA GLY A 50 -9.64 -12.86 7.70
C GLY A 50 -8.30 -13.59 7.50
N LEU A 51 -7.38 -13.03 6.71
CA LEU A 51 -6.02 -13.57 6.57
C LEU A 51 -5.14 -13.16 7.77
N LYS A 52 -3.97 -13.75 7.84
CA LYS A 52 -2.96 -13.46 8.88
C LYS A 52 -1.63 -13.08 8.24
N PRO A 53 -1.56 -11.92 7.56
CA PRO A 53 -0.33 -11.48 6.93
C PRO A 53 0.73 -11.16 7.98
N VAL A 54 2.00 -11.42 7.63
CA VAL A 54 3.15 -11.08 8.47
C VAL A 54 3.70 -9.74 8.03
N LEU A 55 3.73 -8.78 8.94
CA LEU A 55 4.33 -7.48 8.69
C LEU A 55 5.84 -7.51 8.98
N VAL A 56 6.62 -7.09 7.99
CA VAL A 56 8.09 -6.93 8.11
C VAL A 56 8.45 -5.47 7.88
N GLY A 57 9.22 -4.90 8.78
CA GLY A 57 9.66 -3.52 8.69
C GLY A 57 10.36 -3.06 9.97
N ALA A 58 10.79 -1.80 10.01
CA ALA A 58 11.45 -1.23 11.17
C ALA A 58 10.68 0.00 11.68
N VAL A 59 10.46 0.03 12.98
CA VAL A 59 9.68 1.05 13.70
C VAL A 59 10.43 1.50 14.95
N GLY A 60 9.97 2.57 15.59
CA GLY A 60 10.48 3.03 16.88
C GLY A 60 9.68 2.48 18.06
N PRO A 61 10.09 2.82 19.30
CA PRO A 61 9.38 2.42 20.53
C PRO A 61 7.98 3.04 20.64
N ASP A 62 7.67 4.03 19.82
CA ASP A 62 6.36 4.67 19.70
C ASP A 62 5.35 3.84 18.87
N PHE A 63 5.67 2.62 18.51
CA PHE A 63 4.82 1.73 17.70
C PHE A 63 3.78 0.94 18.52
N ALA A 64 3.93 0.80 19.82
CA ALA A 64 3.17 -0.15 20.66
C ALA A 64 1.63 -0.04 20.52
N ASP A 65 1.07 1.17 20.47
CA ASP A 65 -0.37 1.37 20.25
C ASP A 65 -0.79 0.92 18.84
N TYR A 66 0.01 1.23 17.85
CA TYR A 66 -0.24 0.81 16.47
C TYR A 66 -0.06 -0.70 16.29
N GLU A 67 0.93 -1.30 16.94
CA GLU A 67 1.10 -2.76 16.97
C GLU A 67 -0.15 -3.46 17.51
N SER A 68 -0.65 -3.00 18.65
CA SER A 68 -1.87 -3.52 19.27
C SER A 68 -3.08 -3.41 18.33
N TRP A 69 -3.19 -2.31 17.58
CA TRP A 69 -4.23 -2.14 16.55
C TRP A 69 -4.11 -3.18 15.44
N LEU A 70 -2.92 -3.34 14.86
CA LEU A 70 -2.66 -4.30 13.78
C LEU A 70 -2.94 -5.75 14.21
N GLN A 71 -2.47 -6.13 15.43
CA GLN A 71 -2.69 -7.47 15.97
C GLN A 71 -4.17 -7.79 16.18
N ARG A 72 -4.98 -6.83 16.67
CA ARG A 72 -6.44 -7.02 16.78
C ARG A 72 -7.12 -7.24 15.43
N HIS A 73 -6.52 -6.73 14.34
CA HIS A 73 -7.01 -6.94 12.98
C HIS A 73 -6.29 -8.08 12.23
N GLY A 74 -5.71 -9.04 12.97
CA GLY A 74 -5.18 -10.27 12.40
C GLY A 74 -3.77 -10.19 11.83
N VAL A 75 -3.08 -9.05 11.93
CA VAL A 75 -1.71 -8.89 11.42
C VAL A 75 -0.70 -9.49 12.41
N ASP A 76 0.17 -10.35 11.92
CA ASP A 76 1.31 -10.87 12.67
C ASP A 76 2.48 -9.88 12.62
N THR A 77 2.82 -9.30 13.76
CA THR A 77 3.87 -8.27 13.88
C THR A 77 5.25 -8.83 14.29
N ARG A 78 5.41 -10.16 14.40
CA ARG A 78 6.68 -10.77 14.84
C ARG A 78 7.86 -10.50 13.89
N GLY A 79 7.60 -10.09 12.64
CA GLY A 79 8.61 -9.66 11.68
C GLY A 79 9.04 -8.19 11.82
N VAL A 80 8.47 -7.44 12.76
CA VAL A 80 8.77 -6.02 12.94
C VAL A 80 9.98 -5.83 13.85
N HIS A 81 10.98 -5.09 13.37
CA HIS A 81 12.13 -4.65 14.15
C HIS A 81 11.80 -3.35 14.88
N ILE A 82 12.07 -3.30 16.18
CA ILE A 82 11.89 -2.09 17.00
C ILE A 82 13.27 -1.46 17.22
N SER A 83 13.45 -0.23 16.73
CA SER A 83 14.68 0.53 16.89
C SER A 83 14.86 1.00 18.34
N ASP A 84 16.09 0.91 18.84
CA ASP A 84 16.45 1.42 20.17
C ASP A 84 16.68 2.96 20.19
N SER A 85 16.83 3.59 19.01
CA SER A 85 17.35 4.95 18.91
C SER A 85 16.51 5.90 18.05
N ARG A 86 15.56 5.39 17.26
CA ARG A 86 14.79 6.18 16.29
C ARG A 86 13.29 5.98 16.49
N HIS A 87 12.52 7.03 16.25
CA HIS A 87 11.05 6.94 16.21
C HIS A 87 10.58 6.29 14.90
N THR A 88 9.35 5.81 14.91
CA THR A 88 8.64 5.33 13.73
C THR A 88 8.58 6.43 12.66
N ALA A 89 8.66 6.05 11.39
CA ALA A 89 8.52 6.96 10.26
C ALA A 89 7.20 7.74 10.33
N ARG A 90 7.24 9.03 9.95
CA ARG A 90 6.06 9.91 10.01
C ARG A 90 5.95 10.78 8.77
N PHE A 91 4.77 10.83 8.20
CA PHE A 91 4.37 11.85 7.26
C PHE A 91 3.63 12.95 8.03
N ILE A 92 4.15 14.16 7.97
CA ILE A 92 3.59 15.34 8.67
C ILE A 92 3.12 16.30 7.60
N CYS A 93 1.85 16.66 7.62
CA CYS A 93 1.29 17.59 6.66
C CYS A 93 0.46 18.66 7.38
N THR A 94 0.75 19.92 7.11
CA THR A 94 -0.08 21.05 7.50
C THR A 94 -0.88 21.49 6.30
N THR A 95 -2.21 21.49 6.41
CA THR A 95 -3.13 21.85 5.32
C THR A 95 -3.92 23.08 5.75
N ASP A 96 -3.98 24.10 4.90
CA ASP A 96 -4.80 25.30 5.13
C ASP A 96 -6.24 25.14 4.61
N VAL A 97 -7.06 26.15 4.79
CA VAL A 97 -8.48 26.15 4.38
C VAL A 97 -8.68 26.09 2.86
N GLU A 98 -7.67 26.48 2.08
CA GLU A 98 -7.66 26.41 0.61
C GLU A 98 -7.02 25.13 0.08
N GLN A 99 -6.71 24.16 0.96
CA GLN A 99 -6.06 22.88 0.64
C GLN A 99 -4.60 23.01 0.19
N ASN A 100 -3.93 24.15 0.43
CA ASN A 100 -2.48 24.22 0.28
C ASN A 100 -1.80 23.43 1.37
N GLN A 101 -0.71 22.75 1.03
CA GLN A 101 -0.05 21.81 1.92
C GLN A 101 1.45 22.10 2.07
N ILE A 102 1.92 22.04 3.29
CA ILE A 102 3.35 21.89 3.60
C ILE A 102 3.54 20.52 4.21
N ALA A 103 4.28 19.67 3.49
CA ALA A 103 4.48 18.30 3.90
C ALA A 103 5.96 18.01 4.20
N SER A 104 6.19 17.16 5.19
CA SER A 104 7.51 16.63 5.55
C SER A 104 7.41 15.15 5.81
N PHE A 105 8.42 14.39 5.39
CA PHE A 105 8.53 12.98 5.70
C PHE A 105 9.78 12.73 6.56
N TYR A 106 9.55 12.21 7.76
CA TYR A 106 10.60 11.74 8.66
C TYR A 106 10.74 10.22 8.49
N PRO A 107 11.84 9.71 7.92
CA PRO A 107 12.01 8.28 7.69
C PRO A 107 12.28 7.47 8.98
N GLY A 108 12.86 8.08 10.00
CA GLY A 108 13.09 7.46 11.30
C GLY A 108 13.74 6.08 11.23
N ALA A 109 13.15 5.13 11.94
CA ALA A 109 13.60 3.75 11.98
C ALA A 109 13.45 3.00 10.64
N MET A 110 12.69 3.52 9.67
CA MET A 110 12.50 2.87 8.36
C MET A 110 13.83 2.48 7.70
N SER A 111 14.89 3.29 7.87
CA SER A 111 16.23 2.99 7.33
C SER A 111 16.87 1.75 7.94
N GLU A 112 16.42 1.25 9.08
CA GLU A 112 16.93 0.03 9.72
C GLU A 112 16.32 -1.23 9.10
N ALA A 113 15.27 -1.10 8.29
CA ALA A 113 14.68 -2.23 7.57
C ALA A 113 15.69 -2.95 6.66
N ARG A 114 16.73 -2.25 6.19
CA ARG A 114 17.83 -2.84 5.42
C ARG A 114 18.63 -3.89 6.21
N ASN A 115 18.53 -3.92 7.52
CA ASN A 115 19.23 -4.88 8.38
C ASN A 115 18.38 -6.13 8.68
N ILE A 116 17.11 -6.15 8.29
CA ILE A 116 16.22 -7.28 8.49
C ILE A 116 16.51 -8.33 7.42
N GLU A 117 16.69 -9.59 7.84
CA GLU A 117 16.72 -10.76 6.96
C GLU A 117 15.35 -11.41 6.91
N LEU A 118 14.90 -11.82 5.71
CA LEU A 118 13.59 -12.46 5.56
C LEU A 118 13.58 -13.90 6.06
N LYS A 119 14.71 -14.63 5.92
CA LYS A 119 14.78 -16.04 6.30
C LYS A 119 14.37 -16.31 7.75
N PRO A 120 14.84 -15.58 8.77
CA PRO A 120 14.42 -15.82 10.16
C PRO A 120 12.90 -15.60 10.35
N VAL A 121 12.31 -14.66 9.60
CA VAL A 121 10.86 -14.41 9.65
C VAL A 121 10.10 -15.57 8.99
N VAL A 122 10.56 -16.04 7.83
CA VAL A 122 9.97 -17.20 7.15
C VAL A 122 10.09 -18.46 8.00
N ASP A 123 11.25 -18.71 8.62
CA ASP A 123 11.46 -19.85 9.53
C ASP A 123 10.50 -19.82 10.75
N LEU A 124 10.11 -18.60 11.19
CA LEU A 124 9.19 -18.41 12.33
C LEU A 124 7.74 -18.68 11.97
N VAL A 125 7.32 -18.38 10.74
CA VAL A 125 5.91 -18.42 10.32
C VAL A 125 5.59 -19.62 9.42
N GLY A 126 6.59 -20.29 8.90
CA GLY A 126 6.47 -21.42 7.98
C GLY A 126 6.57 -20.98 6.52
N ASP A 127 5.85 -21.66 5.64
CA ASP A 127 5.87 -21.37 4.22
C ASP A 127 5.23 -20.01 3.91
N VAL A 128 5.78 -19.32 2.92
CA VAL A 128 5.26 -18.06 2.40
C VAL A 128 4.78 -18.24 0.96
N GLU A 129 3.57 -17.80 0.66
CA GLU A 129 3.03 -17.83 -0.69
C GLU A 129 3.60 -16.71 -1.56
N VAL A 130 3.77 -15.52 -0.97
CA VAL A 130 4.34 -14.34 -1.63
C VAL A 130 4.90 -13.35 -0.61
N VAL A 131 6.03 -12.74 -0.94
CA VAL A 131 6.60 -11.63 -0.19
C VAL A 131 6.32 -10.33 -0.93
N LEU A 132 5.49 -9.45 -0.38
CA LEU A 132 5.27 -8.13 -0.96
C LEU A 132 6.42 -7.19 -0.59
N ILE A 133 7.15 -6.72 -1.58
CA ILE A 133 8.17 -5.68 -1.46
C ILE A 133 7.51 -4.33 -1.75
N GLY A 134 6.91 -3.75 -0.72
CA GLY A 134 6.28 -2.44 -0.79
C GLY A 134 7.29 -1.29 -0.64
N ALA A 135 6.81 -0.06 -0.83
CA ALA A 135 7.64 1.13 -0.67
C ALA A 135 8.22 1.23 0.74
N ASN A 136 9.53 1.20 0.82
CA ASN A 136 10.33 1.21 2.04
C ASN A 136 11.65 1.95 1.78
N ASP A 137 12.61 1.84 2.69
CA ASP A 137 13.99 2.21 2.43
C ASP A 137 14.50 1.52 1.14
N PRO A 138 15.02 2.27 0.14
CA PRO A 138 15.40 1.68 -1.14
C PRO A 138 16.40 0.53 -1.04
N GLU A 139 17.35 0.62 -0.11
CA GLU A 139 18.35 -0.43 0.12
C GLU A 139 17.69 -1.68 0.75
N ALA A 140 16.72 -1.52 1.63
CA ALA A 140 15.92 -2.63 2.15
C ALA A 140 15.13 -3.31 1.03
N MET A 141 14.49 -2.53 0.15
CA MET A 141 13.74 -3.07 -0.98
C MET A 141 14.63 -3.93 -1.89
N LEU A 142 15.81 -3.42 -2.28
CA LEU A 142 16.77 -4.15 -3.11
C LEU A 142 17.23 -5.43 -2.43
N ARG A 143 17.63 -5.34 -1.17
CA ARG A 143 18.13 -6.48 -0.39
C ARG A 143 17.07 -7.57 -0.22
N HIS A 144 15.83 -7.19 0.15
CA HIS A 144 14.76 -8.16 0.32
C HIS A 144 14.36 -8.81 -1.02
N THR A 145 14.36 -8.06 -2.12
CA THR A 145 14.10 -8.61 -3.45
C THR A 145 15.20 -9.60 -3.86
N GLU A 146 16.47 -9.27 -3.60
CA GLU A 146 17.59 -10.18 -3.85
C GLU A 146 17.49 -11.45 -2.99
N GLU A 147 17.15 -11.32 -1.71
CA GLU A 147 16.94 -12.46 -0.82
C GLU A 147 15.79 -13.36 -1.32
N CYS A 148 14.68 -12.79 -1.77
CA CYS A 148 13.59 -13.56 -2.35
C CYS A 148 14.06 -14.38 -3.55
N ARG A 149 14.78 -13.77 -4.49
CA ARG A 149 15.33 -14.50 -5.65
C ARG A 149 16.31 -15.59 -5.26
N PHE A 150 17.25 -15.27 -4.34
CA PHE A 150 18.25 -16.24 -3.89
C PHE A 150 17.62 -17.46 -3.21
N ARG A 151 16.53 -17.25 -2.44
CA ARG A 151 15.87 -18.33 -1.69
C ARG A 151 14.71 -18.97 -2.45
N GLY A 152 14.34 -18.44 -3.61
CA GLY A 152 13.19 -18.92 -4.38
C GLY A 152 11.85 -18.57 -3.75
N TYR A 153 11.77 -17.51 -2.94
CA TYR A 153 10.50 -17.01 -2.44
C TYR A 153 9.78 -16.22 -3.55
N PRO A 154 8.53 -16.58 -3.89
CA PRO A 154 7.74 -15.74 -4.79
C PRO A 154 7.61 -14.33 -4.20
N PHE A 155 7.72 -13.30 -5.04
CA PHE A 155 7.59 -11.93 -4.56
C PHE A 155 6.75 -11.05 -5.45
N ALA A 156 6.09 -10.08 -4.84
CA ALA A 156 5.36 -9.01 -5.49
C ALA A 156 6.17 -7.71 -5.37
N ALA A 157 6.48 -7.09 -6.50
CA ALA A 157 7.14 -5.80 -6.56
C ALA A 157 6.08 -4.69 -6.52
N ASP A 158 6.15 -3.83 -5.52
CA ASP A 158 5.31 -2.64 -5.37
C ASP A 158 6.15 -1.42 -4.98
N PRO A 159 7.00 -0.92 -5.90
CA PRO A 159 7.92 0.18 -5.60
C PRO A 159 7.22 1.50 -5.32
N SER A 160 6.00 1.71 -5.83
CA SER A 160 5.13 2.84 -5.54
C SER A 160 5.87 4.20 -5.61
N GLN A 161 5.70 5.08 -4.63
CA GLN A 161 6.31 6.41 -4.61
C GLN A 161 7.86 6.42 -4.60
N GLN A 162 8.53 5.31 -4.30
CA GLN A 162 10.00 5.24 -4.37
C GLN A 162 10.52 5.34 -5.82
N LEU A 163 9.70 4.98 -6.81
CA LEU A 163 10.05 5.16 -8.23
C LEU A 163 10.44 6.60 -8.57
N ALA A 164 9.86 7.59 -7.90
CA ALA A 164 10.19 9.00 -8.12
C ALA A 164 11.65 9.33 -7.73
N ARG A 165 12.22 8.59 -6.77
CA ARG A 165 13.55 8.84 -6.19
C ARG A 165 14.63 7.87 -6.67
N MET A 166 14.24 6.69 -7.16
CA MET A 166 15.15 5.66 -7.64
C MET A 166 15.50 5.87 -9.11
N GLU A 167 16.65 5.40 -9.52
CA GLU A 167 17.11 5.42 -10.91
C GLU A 167 16.94 4.05 -11.58
N GLY A 168 16.99 4.01 -12.92
CA GLY A 168 16.77 2.79 -13.69
C GLY A 168 17.59 1.57 -13.24
N PRO A 169 18.91 1.71 -12.97
CA PRO A 169 19.72 0.60 -12.47
C PRO A 169 19.21 -0.02 -11.15
N ASP A 170 18.56 0.77 -10.29
CA ASP A 170 18.01 0.29 -9.02
C ASP A 170 16.58 -0.24 -9.17
N ILE A 171 15.81 0.31 -10.12
CA ILE A 171 14.43 -0.14 -10.40
C ILE A 171 14.44 -1.52 -11.05
N LYS A 172 15.35 -1.77 -12.00
CA LYS A 172 15.43 -3.05 -12.73
C LYS A 172 15.48 -4.26 -11.79
N PRO A 173 16.41 -4.35 -10.82
CA PRO A 173 16.46 -5.49 -9.92
C PRO A 173 15.24 -5.62 -8.99
N LEU A 174 14.45 -4.57 -8.77
CA LEU A 174 13.20 -4.68 -8.00
C LEU A 174 12.10 -5.41 -8.77
N VAL A 175 12.11 -5.30 -10.10
CA VAL A 175 11.01 -5.79 -10.96
C VAL A 175 11.32 -7.17 -11.55
N GLU A 176 12.58 -7.43 -11.92
CA GLU A 176 13.00 -8.66 -12.59
C GLU A 176 12.68 -9.91 -11.76
N GLY A 177 11.89 -10.82 -12.35
CA GLY A 177 11.48 -12.08 -11.73
C GLY A 177 10.33 -11.98 -10.74
N ALA A 178 9.66 -10.84 -10.66
CA ALA A 178 8.49 -10.69 -9.81
C ALA A 178 7.32 -11.58 -10.28
N THR A 179 6.65 -12.24 -9.34
CA THR A 179 5.38 -12.92 -9.56
C THR A 179 4.29 -11.91 -9.89
N PHE A 180 4.26 -10.80 -9.14
CA PHE A 180 3.37 -9.67 -9.39
C PHE A 180 4.16 -8.37 -9.45
N LEU A 181 3.81 -7.51 -10.41
CA LEU A 181 4.23 -6.11 -10.44
C LEU A 181 3.00 -5.23 -10.29
N PHE A 182 2.92 -4.50 -9.19
CA PHE A 182 1.86 -3.52 -8.96
C PHE A 182 2.33 -2.12 -9.36
N THR A 183 1.50 -1.43 -10.13
CA THR A 183 1.70 -0.03 -10.50
C THR A 183 0.35 0.66 -10.69
N ASN A 184 0.33 1.98 -10.58
CA ASN A 184 -0.67 2.81 -11.25
C ASN A 184 -0.11 3.26 -12.61
N GLU A 185 -0.90 4.03 -13.39
CA GLU A 185 -0.48 4.51 -14.71
C GLU A 185 0.77 5.39 -14.65
N TYR A 186 0.87 6.28 -13.65
CA TYR A 186 2.01 7.15 -13.46
C TYR A 186 3.28 6.38 -13.09
N GLU A 187 3.18 5.45 -12.17
CA GLU A 187 4.26 4.57 -11.74
C GLU A 187 4.76 3.69 -12.90
N SER A 188 3.83 3.17 -13.69
CA SER A 188 4.16 2.44 -14.92
C SER A 188 4.96 3.30 -15.90
N ALA A 189 4.51 4.54 -16.16
CA ALA A 189 5.23 5.45 -17.02
C ALA A 189 6.64 5.78 -16.48
N LEU A 190 6.81 5.91 -15.16
CA LEU A 190 8.12 6.10 -14.53
C LEU A 190 9.06 4.91 -14.75
N ILE A 191 8.55 3.68 -14.64
CA ILE A 191 9.33 2.47 -14.90
C ILE A 191 9.83 2.51 -16.35
N HIS A 192 8.95 2.71 -17.33
CA HIS A 192 9.33 2.82 -18.74
C HIS A 192 10.40 3.91 -18.97
N GLN A 193 10.15 5.12 -18.45
CA GLN A 193 11.04 6.26 -18.63
C GLN A 193 12.43 6.02 -18.04
N LYS A 194 12.50 5.47 -16.82
CA LYS A 194 13.77 5.36 -16.09
C LYS A 194 14.56 4.11 -16.47
N THR A 195 13.90 3.01 -16.80
CA THR A 195 14.57 1.76 -17.15
C THR A 195 14.89 1.65 -18.64
N GLY A 196 14.15 2.36 -19.48
CA GLY A 196 14.16 2.22 -20.93
C GLY A 196 13.44 0.96 -21.43
N TRP A 197 12.77 0.21 -20.55
CA TRP A 197 11.98 -0.95 -20.93
C TRP A 197 10.68 -0.56 -21.63
N ASP A 198 10.28 -1.33 -22.61
CA ASP A 198 8.96 -1.24 -23.23
C ASP A 198 7.98 -2.25 -22.57
N GLU A 199 6.74 -2.29 -23.04
CA GLU A 199 5.69 -3.20 -22.55
C GLU A 199 6.10 -4.69 -22.71
N ARG A 200 6.84 -5.03 -23.80
CA ARG A 200 7.28 -6.40 -24.06
C ARG A 200 8.40 -6.81 -23.13
N ASP A 201 9.30 -5.88 -22.82
CA ASP A 201 10.38 -6.12 -21.89
C ASP A 201 9.79 -6.46 -20.52
N ILE A 202 8.86 -5.65 -20.00
CA ILE A 202 8.22 -5.90 -18.71
C ILE A 202 7.45 -7.22 -18.72
N ALA A 203 6.65 -7.50 -19.75
CA ALA A 203 5.90 -8.75 -19.89
C ALA A 203 6.80 -9.99 -19.95
N SER A 204 8.06 -9.84 -20.37
CA SER A 204 9.02 -10.96 -20.43
C SER A 204 9.67 -11.26 -19.08
N ILE A 205 9.73 -10.31 -18.15
CA ILE A 205 10.49 -10.41 -16.89
C ILE A 205 9.62 -10.55 -15.65
N VAL A 206 8.31 -10.21 -15.73
CA VAL A 206 7.34 -10.44 -14.65
C VAL A 206 6.33 -11.52 -15.05
N GLU A 207 5.75 -12.20 -14.07
CA GLU A 207 4.70 -13.19 -14.35
C GLU A 207 3.34 -12.52 -14.58
N THR A 208 2.95 -11.63 -13.67
CA THR A 208 1.66 -10.93 -13.73
C THR A 208 1.87 -9.45 -13.44
N ARG A 209 1.40 -8.61 -14.34
CA ARG A 209 1.35 -7.17 -14.16
C ARG A 209 -0.06 -6.75 -13.74
N VAL A 210 -0.15 -5.94 -12.70
CA VAL A 210 -1.40 -5.41 -12.15
C VAL A 210 -1.32 -3.89 -12.16
N THR A 211 -2.08 -3.26 -13.06
CA THR A 211 -2.07 -1.81 -13.23
C THR A 211 -3.41 -1.23 -12.79
N THR A 212 -3.42 -0.37 -11.78
CA THR A 212 -4.61 0.38 -11.38
C THR A 212 -4.77 1.64 -12.23
N LEU A 213 -6.01 1.91 -12.68
CA LEU A 213 -6.39 2.94 -13.64
C LEU A 213 -7.33 4.00 -13.02
N GLY A 214 -7.23 4.20 -11.70
CA GLY A 214 -8.09 5.10 -10.96
C GLY A 214 -9.58 4.75 -11.14
N PRO A 215 -10.45 5.70 -11.55
CA PRO A 215 -11.88 5.44 -11.73
C PRO A 215 -12.21 4.41 -12.82
N GLN A 216 -11.25 4.07 -13.68
CA GLN A 216 -11.42 3.07 -14.73
C GLN A 216 -11.15 1.64 -14.23
N GLY A 217 -10.79 1.47 -12.97
CA GLY A 217 -10.58 0.16 -12.35
C GLY A 217 -9.16 -0.34 -12.43
N ALA A 218 -8.96 -1.58 -12.88
CA ALA A 218 -7.66 -2.20 -12.97
C ALA A 218 -7.54 -3.12 -14.19
N ARG A 219 -6.31 -3.28 -14.67
CA ARG A 219 -5.93 -4.21 -15.74
C ARG A 219 -4.90 -5.18 -15.22
N ILE A 220 -5.14 -6.46 -15.46
CA ILE A 220 -4.29 -7.58 -15.10
C ILE A 220 -3.78 -8.25 -16.36
N GLU A 221 -2.47 -8.42 -16.48
CA GLU A 221 -1.80 -9.00 -17.63
C GLU A 221 -0.87 -10.12 -17.15
N ARG A 222 -1.38 -11.36 -17.24
CA ARG A 222 -0.61 -12.57 -16.92
C ARG A 222 0.08 -13.08 -18.18
N ARG A 223 1.33 -13.48 -18.02
CA ARG A 223 2.13 -14.01 -19.14
C ARG A 223 1.46 -15.22 -19.78
N GLY A 224 1.20 -15.13 -21.07
CA GLY A 224 0.59 -16.21 -21.85
C GLY A 224 -0.92 -16.29 -21.78
N GLU A 225 -1.57 -15.37 -21.07
CA GLU A 225 -3.03 -15.28 -20.94
C GLU A 225 -3.59 -13.98 -21.52
N PRO A 226 -4.87 -13.95 -21.91
CA PRO A 226 -5.53 -12.71 -22.28
C PRO A 226 -5.59 -11.73 -21.10
N ALA A 227 -5.41 -10.44 -21.38
CA ALA A 227 -5.55 -9.41 -20.35
C ALA A 227 -6.98 -9.35 -19.82
N VAL A 228 -7.10 -9.17 -18.50
CA VAL A 228 -8.36 -8.99 -17.79
C VAL A 228 -8.49 -7.52 -17.36
N SER A 229 -9.69 -6.95 -17.50
CA SER A 229 -10.01 -5.61 -17.00
C SER A 229 -11.20 -5.68 -16.06
N VAL A 230 -11.07 -5.04 -14.91
CA VAL A 230 -12.11 -5.00 -13.88
C VAL A 230 -12.45 -3.55 -13.58
N LEU A 231 -13.73 -3.22 -13.57
CA LEU A 231 -14.23 -1.90 -13.22
C LEU A 231 -14.25 -1.71 -11.70
N VAL A 232 -14.25 -0.44 -11.25
CA VAL A 232 -14.45 -0.11 -9.84
C VAL A 232 -15.86 -0.51 -9.37
N ALA A 233 -16.01 -0.88 -8.11
CA ALA A 233 -17.32 -0.95 -7.49
C ALA A 233 -17.83 0.47 -7.23
N GLU A 234 -19.18 0.64 -7.29
CA GLU A 234 -19.83 1.93 -7.03
C GLU A 234 -19.56 2.38 -5.58
N GLU A 235 -19.04 3.58 -5.43
CA GLU A 235 -18.87 4.23 -4.13
C GLU A 235 -20.12 5.02 -3.72
N ASP A 236 -20.50 4.96 -2.44
CA ASP A 236 -21.59 5.76 -1.87
C ASP A 236 -21.16 7.21 -1.65
N ARG A 237 -19.89 7.43 -1.41
CA ARG A 237 -19.27 8.75 -1.25
C ARG A 237 -17.77 8.69 -1.53
N ARG A 238 -17.18 9.84 -1.82
CA ARG A 238 -15.73 9.97 -1.95
C ARG A 238 -15.21 10.88 -0.84
N ALA A 239 -14.49 10.28 0.13
CA ALA A 239 -14.00 10.98 1.32
C ALA A 239 -12.49 11.25 1.27
N ASP A 240 -11.67 10.20 1.04
CA ASP A 240 -10.20 10.30 1.05
C ASP A 240 -9.60 9.27 0.08
N PRO A 241 -8.82 9.68 -0.93
CA PRO A 241 -8.18 8.75 -1.86
C PRO A 241 -6.94 8.05 -1.28
N THR A 242 -6.49 8.45 -0.08
CA THR A 242 -5.27 7.89 0.53
C THR A 242 -5.48 6.42 0.91
N GLY A 243 -4.56 5.56 0.48
CA GLY A 243 -4.61 4.12 0.79
C GLY A 243 -5.52 3.28 -0.11
N VAL A 244 -6.21 3.88 -1.07
CA VAL A 244 -7.05 3.15 -2.05
C VAL A 244 -6.24 2.13 -2.83
N GLY A 245 -5.01 2.49 -3.25
CA GLY A 245 -4.09 1.57 -3.91
C GLY A 245 -3.64 0.43 -2.99
N ASP A 246 -3.36 0.71 -1.72
CA ASP A 246 -2.99 -0.31 -0.72
C ASP A 246 -4.13 -1.31 -0.50
N ALA A 247 -5.37 -0.80 -0.39
CA ALA A 247 -6.56 -1.63 -0.25
C ALA A 247 -6.80 -2.53 -1.47
N PHE A 248 -6.59 -2.00 -2.68
CA PHE A 248 -6.67 -2.82 -3.88
C PHE A 248 -5.67 -3.99 -3.84
N ARG A 249 -4.41 -3.72 -3.47
CA ARG A 249 -3.38 -4.75 -3.32
C ARG A 249 -3.75 -5.78 -2.25
N ALA A 250 -4.29 -5.33 -1.13
CA ALA A 250 -4.74 -6.21 -0.05
C ALA A 250 -5.82 -7.18 -0.53
N GLY A 251 -6.86 -6.69 -1.20
CA GLY A 251 -7.92 -7.53 -1.75
C GLY A 251 -7.42 -8.45 -2.86
N PHE A 252 -6.62 -7.94 -3.80
CA PHE A 252 -6.06 -8.75 -4.89
C PHE A 252 -5.21 -9.90 -4.35
N LEU A 253 -4.26 -9.63 -3.47
CA LEU A 253 -3.39 -10.65 -2.87
C LEU A 253 -4.17 -11.64 -2.01
N SER A 254 -5.23 -11.19 -1.33
CA SER A 254 -6.14 -12.08 -0.60
C SER A 254 -6.84 -13.07 -1.55
N GLY A 255 -7.36 -12.57 -2.68
CA GLY A 255 -7.97 -13.41 -3.70
C GLY A 255 -6.99 -14.44 -4.29
N GLN A 256 -5.76 -14.02 -4.57
CA GLN A 256 -4.70 -14.93 -5.06
C GLN A 256 -4.36 -16.01 -4.02
N SER A 257 -4.23 -15.64 -2.74
CA SER A 257 -3.99 -16.58 -1.64
C SER A 257 -5.13 -17.61 -1.47
N TRP A 258 -6.35 -17.22 -1.81
CA TRP A 258 -7.50 -18.14 -1.81
C TRP A 258 -7.62 -18.99 -3.09
N GLY A 259 -6.71 -18.81 -4.05
CA GLY A 259 -6.72 -19.51 -5.33
C GLY A 259 -7.81 -19.03 -6.29
N LEU A 260 -8.31 -17.82 -6.12
CA LEU A 260 -9.28 -17.21 -7.01
C LEU A 260 -8.62 -16.77 -8.33
N THR A 261 -9.42 -16.63 -9.38
CA THR A 261 -8.95 -16.13 -10.68
C THR A 261 -8.44 -14.68 -10.56
N ASP A 262 -7.63 -14.24 -11.52
CA ASP A 262 -7.14 -12.85 -11.57
C ASP A 262 -8.28 -11.84 -11.62
N GLU A 263 -9.36 -12.16 -12.37
CA GLU A 263 -10.53 -11.31 -12.42
C GLU A 263 -11.20 -11.20 -11.05
N ARG A 264 -11.42 -12.31 -10.37
CA ARG A 264 -12.07 -12.34 -9.06
C ARG A 264 -11.22 -11.67 -7.99
N SER A 265 -9.92 -11.88 -8.04
CA SER A 265 -8.96 -11.21 -7.15
C SER A 265 -8.96 -9.70 -7.36
N ALA A 266 -9.02 -9.24 -8.62
CA ALA A 266 -9.09 -7.81 -8.93
C ALA A 266 -10.44 -7.19 -8.53
N GLN A 267 -11.55 -7.90 -8.67
CA GLN A 267 -12.87 -7.47 -8.19
C GLN A 267 -12.89 -7.33 -6.67
N LEU A 268 -12.29 -8.28 -5.95
CA LEU A 268 -12.13 -8.20 -4.51
C LEU A 268 -11.27 -6.99 -4.09
N GLY A 269 -10.17 -6.75 -4.81
CA GLY A 269 -9.32 -5.57 -4.63
C GLY A 269 -10.07 -4.25 -4.87
N ALA A 270 -10.83 -4.18 -5.95
CA ALA A 270 -11.62 -2.99 -6.31
C ALA A 270 -12.73 -2.71 -5.28
N LEU A 271 -13.39 -3.75 -4.76
CA LEU A 271 -14.39 -3.58 -3.70
C LEU A 271 -13.75 -3.09 -2.40
N LEU A 272 -12.63 -3.66 -1.97
CA LEU A 272 -11.95 -3.20 -0.75
C LEU A 272 -11.46 -1.75 -0.89
N ALA A 273 -10.96 -1.37 -2.07
CA ALA A 273 -10.58 -0.01 -2.40
C ALA A 273 -11.77 0.97 -2.28
N THR A 274 -12.98 0.52 -2.59
CA THR A 274 -14.20 1.33 -2.43
C THR A 274 -14.50 1.61 -0.96
N TYR A 275 -14.32 0.65 -0.05
CA TYR A 275 -14.46 0.90 1.39
C TYR A 275 -13.47 1.95 1.91
N VAL A 276 -12.25 1.95 1.39
CA VAL A 276 -11.22 2.92 1.79
C VAL A 276 -11.53 4.31 1.27
N ILE A 277 -11.92 4.48 0.01
CA ILE A 277 -12.21 5.82 -0.55
C ILE A 277 -13.44 6.48 0.12
N GLU A 278 -14.34 5.68 0.68
CA GLU A 278 -15.51 6.15 1.44
C GLU A 278 -15.17 6.60 2.87
N THR A 279 -13.94 6.37 3.32
CA THR A 279 -13.51 6.60 4.71
C THR A 279 -12.40 7.65 4.75
N ILE A 280 -12.33 8.45 5.81
CA ILE A 280 -11.19 9.34 6.03
C ILE A 280 -10.12 8.57 6.82
N GLY A 281 -8.95 8.39 6.21
CA GLY A 281 -7.86 7.58 6.75
C GLY A 281 -7.81 6.18 6.16
N THR A 282 -6.64 5.56 6.24
CA THR A 282 -6.30 4.35 5.50
C THR A 282 -6.72 3.05 6.18
N GLN A 283 -7.05 3.10 7.48
CA GLN A 283 -7.38 1.93 8.31
C GLN A 283 -8.60 2.17 9.22
N GLU A 284 -9.44 3.14 8.87
CA GLU A 284 -10.61 3.52 9.66
C GLU A 284 -11.92 2.94 9.11
N TYR A 285 -11.85 2.05 8.12
CA TYR A 285 -13.00 1.34 7.58
C TYR A 285 -13.26 0.03 8.33
N GLU A 286 -14.52 -0.38 8.35
CA GLU A 286 -14.97 -1.63 8.95
C GLU A 286 -15.62 -2.51 7.90
N LEU A 287 -15.36 -3.82 7.96
CA LEU A 287 -16.00 -4.81 7.10
C LEU A 287 -16.99 -5.64 7.93
N ALA A 288 -18.27 -5.60 7.52
CA ALA A 288 -19.26 -6.56 7.96
C ALA A 288 -19.45 -7.60 6.86
N GLN A 289 -19.21 -8.87 7.14
CA GLN A 289 -19.16 -9.94 6.14
C GLN A 289 -20.40 -9.97 5.24
N LEU A 290 -21.61 -9.92 5.81
CA LEU A 290 -22.84 -9.94 5.02
C LEU A 290 -22.91 -8.73 4.07
N HIS A 291 -22.68 -7.54 4.58
CA HIS A 291 -22.71 -6.31 3.77
C HIS A 291 -21.63 -6.30 2.69
N PHE A 292 -20.43 -6.84 3.00
CA PHE A 292 -19.35 -6.98 2.04
C PHE A 292 -19.75 -7.89 0.87
N LEU A 293 -20.37 -9.05 1.15
CA LEU A 293 -20.84 -9.99 0.15
C LEU A 293 -22.03 -9.41 -0.67
N GLU A 294 -22.95 -8.69 -0.04
CA GLU A 294 -24.01 -7.98 -0.74
C GLU A 294 -23.46 -6.93 -1.73
N ARG A 295 -22.45 -6.17 -1.33
CA ARG A 295 -21.78 -5.22 -2.24
C ARG A 295 -21.01 -5.93 -3.35
N MET A 296 -20.40 -7.07 -3.05
CA MET A 296 -19.71 -7.90 -4.05
C MET A 296 -20.69 -8.39 -5.12
N ALA A 297 -21.87 -8.91 -4.69
CA ALA A 297 -22.93 -9.35 -5.59
C ALA A 297 -23.49 -8.18 -6.43
N LYS A 298 -23.73 -7.03 -5.80
CA LYS A 298 -24.22 -5.83 -6.50
C LYS A 298 -23.26 -5.34 -7.58
N ALA A 299 -21.95 -5.36 -7.29
CA ALA A 299 -20.94 -4.83 -8.20
C ALA A 299 -20.55 -5.81 -9.33
N TYR A 300 -20.48 -7.11 -9.02
CA TYR A 300 -19.87 -8.10 -9.91
C TYR A 300 -20.71 -9.36 -10.12
N GLY A 301 -21.92 -9.41 -9.58
CA GLY A 301 -22.85 -10.52 -9.71
C GLY A 301 -22.79 -11.54 -8.57
N ASP A 302 -23.84 -12.36 -8.47
CA ASP A 302 -24.01 -13.35 -7.41
C ASP A 302 -22.89 -14.41 -7.40
N ASP A 303 -22.40 -14.82 -8.56
CA ASP A 303 -21.29 -15.74 -8.69
C ASP A 303 -20.01 -15.18 -8.05
N ALA A 304 -19.84 -13.84 -8.14
CA ALA A 304 -18.68 -13.19 -7.52
C ALA A 304 -18.73 -13.25 -6.00
N ALA A 305 -19.91 -13.03 -5.42
CA ALA A 305 -20.10 -13.16 -3.99
C ALA A 305 -19.95 -14.62 -3.52
N ALA A 306 -20.51 -15.57 -4.28
CA ALA A 306 -20.44 -17.00 -3.98
C ALA A 306 -18.99 -17.54 -3.98
N ASP A 307 -18.15 -17.08 -4.92
CA ASP A 307 -16.73 -17.46 -4.97
C ASP A 307 -15.93 -16.94 -3.77
N VAL A 308 -16.29 -15.78 -3.24
CA VAL A 308 -15.58 -15.12 -2.14
C VAL A 308 -16.09 -15.58 -0.77
N GLU A 309 -17.39 -15.89 -0.64
CA GLU A 309 -18.06 -16.24 0.63
C GLU A 309 -17.35 -17.31 1.45
N PRO A 310 -16.83 -18.44 0.88
CA PRO A 310 -16.17 -19.47 1.66
C PRO A 310 -14.86 -19.02 2.34
N HIS A 311 -14.27 -17.95 1.86
CA HIS A 311 -12.94 -17.50 2.25
C HIS A 311 -12.97 -16.29 3.18
N VAL A 312 -13.90 -15.36 2.92
CA VAL A 312 -13.94 -14.10 3.69
C VAL A 312 -14.50 -14.35 5.09
N SER A 313 -13.72 -13.94 6.07
CA SER A 313 -14.20 -13.87 7.45
C SER A 313 -13.80 -12.49 7.99
N CYS A 314 -14.77 -11.61 8.21
CA CYS A 314 -14.51 -10.28 8.74
C CYS A 314 -14.48 -10.36 10.28
N PRO A 315 -13.31 -10.61 10.90
CA PRO A 315 -13.22 -10.70 12.35
C PRO A 315 -13.57 -9.35 12.95
N ARG A 316 -14.39 -9.35 14.00
CA ARG A 316 -14.59 -8.13 14.79
C ARG A 316 -13.36 -7.92 15.65
N PRO A 317 -12.77 -6.70 15.66
CA PRO A 317 -11.59 -6.37 16.44
C PRO A 317 -11.80 -6.41 17.95
#